data_0a11782e9e35e88aeeb0fd2f0dc20517
#
_entry.id   0a11782e9e35e88aeeb0fd2f0dc20517
#
_cell.length_a   1.000
_cell.length_b   1.000
_cell.length_c   1.000
_cell.angle_alpha   90.00
_cell.angle_beta   90.00
_cell.angle_gamma   90.00
#
_symmetry.space_group_name_H-M   'P 1'
#
loop_
_entity.id
_entity.type
_entity.pdbx_description
1 polymer ?
#
loop_
_entity_poly.entity_id
_entity_poly.type
_entity_poly.pdbx_seq_one_letter_code
_entity_poly.pdbx_strand_id
1 'polypeptide(L)'
;RKTIEVRKTRPKMDTPFKCYIYCTKGRPDLNIPISQERLMRDYLETGSMKSLNCPLGNGKVIGEFICDRVYELAPLNHAPDDAEQQACLTQEEIARYLKGIGYGWHISNLRIYDTPRELREFYAVPNEVEVALKAKPKPVTRPPQSWRYVEEGEKV
;
A
#
# COMPACT_ATOMS: atom_id res chain seq x y z
N ARG A 1 -4.95 -12.35 -9.34
CA ARG A 1 -4.80 -11.52 -8.12
C ARG A 1 -3.34 -11.15 -7.96
N LYS A 2 -3.05 -9.85 -7.75
CA LYS A 2 -1.69 -9.36 -7.53
C LYS A 2 -1.14 -9.88 -6.19
N THR A 3 0.04 -10.52 -6.25
CA THR A 3 0.76 -11.04 -5.07
C THR A 3 2.20 -10.54 -4.98
N ILE A 4 2.65 -9.73 -5.95
CA ILE A 4 3.93 -9.04 -5.91
C ILE A 4 3.72 -7.56 -6.19
N GLU A 5 4.25 -6.71 -5.32
CA GLU A 5 4.35 -5.26 -5.51
C GLU A 5 5.75 -4.90 -6.03
N VAL A 6 5.80 -4.25 -7.20
CA VAL A 6 7.08 -3.87 -7.84
C VAL A 6 7.54 -2.51 -7.35
N ARG A 7 8.78 -2.44 -6.83
CA ARG A 7 9.39 -1.22 -6.27
C ARG A 7 10.85 -1.06 -6.73
N LYS A 8 11.28 0.17 -6.87
CA LYS A 8 12.69 0.49 -7.23
C LYS A 8 13.67 0.26 -6.09
N THR A 9 13.19 0.30 -4.87
CA THR A 9 13.99 0.16 -3.65
C THR A 9 13.34 -0.80 -2.68
N ARG A 10 14.09 -1.28 -1.71
CA ARG A 10 13.61 -2.12 -0.62
C ARG A 10 13.88 -1.45 0.73
N PRO A 11 13.09 -1.74 1.76
CA PRO A 11 13.38 -1.29 3.13
C PRO A 11 14.66 -1.94 3.66
N LYS A 12 15.32 -1.23 4.57
CA LYS A 12 16.42 -1.77 5.38
C LYS A 12 15.86 -2.53 6.60
N MET A 13 14.89 -3.40 6.34
CA MET A 13 14.24 -4.22 7.36
C MET A 13 14.29 -5.67 6.90
N ASP A 14 14.45 -6.56 7.86
CA ASP A 14 14.33 -7.99 7.61
C ASP A 14 12.88 -8.37 7.39
N THR A 15 12.65 -9.35 6.51
CA THR A 15 11.34 -9.95 6.34
C THR A 15 11.05 -10.93 7.48
N PRO A 16 9.81 -11.08 7.93
CA PRO A 16 8.62 -10.38 7.45
C PRO A 16 8.44 -8.99 8.07
N PHE A 17 7.84 -8.08 7.30
CA PHE A 17 7.44 -6.75 7.81
C PHE A 17 6.04 -6.35 7.31
N LYS A 18 5.37 -5.51 8.08
CA LYS A 18 4.04 -5.02 7.74
C LYS A 18 4.11 -3.83 6.79
N CYS A 19 3.26 -3.85 5.78
CA CYS A 19 3.06 -2.75 4.84
C CYS A 19 1.63 -2.24 4.92
N TYR A 20 1.47 -0.92 4.88
CA TYR A 20 0.17 -0.26 4.75
C TYR A 20 -0.05 0.20 3.32
N ILE A 21 -1.27 0.08 2.84
CA ILE A 21 -1.65 0.43 1.47
C ILE A 21 -2.36 1.78 1.48
N TYR A 22 -1.71 2.79 0.91
CA TYR A 22 -2.33 4.08 0.70
C TYR A 22 -2.94 4.17 -0.70
N CYS A 23 -4.20 4.55 -0.77
CA CYS A 23 -4.89 4.83 -2.01
C CYS A 23 -4.72 6.31 -2.35
N THR A 24 -4.10 6.62 -3.48
CA THR A 24 -3.91 8.01 -3.92
C THR A 24 -5.25 8.72 -4.12
N LYS A 25 -5.26 10.03 -3.96
CA LYS A 25 -6.50 10.81 -4.17
C LYS A 25 -7.06 10.67 -5.57
N GLY A 26 -6.21 10.41 -6.56
CA GLY A 26 -6.63 10.26 -7.94
C GLY A 26 -7.26 11.52 -8.51
N ARG A 27 -8.04 11.34 -9.58
CA ARG A 27 -8.87 12.41 -10.13
C ARG A 27 -10.08 12.64 -9.22
N PRO A 28 -10.58 13.88 -9.07
CA PRO A 28 -11.72 14.18 -8.20
C PRO A 28 -13.01 13.42 -8.54
N ASP A 29 -13.14 12.98 -9.78
CA ASP A 29 -14.29 12.25 -10.32
C ASP A 29 -14.17 10.72 -10.18
N LEU A 30 -13.01 10.21 -9.77
CA LEU A 30 -12.80 8.78 -9.58
C LEU A 30 -12.99 8.37 -8.12
N ASN A 31 -14.19 7.96 -7.80
CA ASN A 31 -14.51 7.39 -6.49
C ASN A 31 -14.20 5.90 -6.49
N ILE A 32 -13.28 5.47 -5.64
CA ILE A 32 -12.92 4.06 -5.48
C ILE A 32 -13.58 3.53 -4.22
N PRO A 33 -14.64 2.71 -4.35
CA PRO A 33 -15.26 2.04 -3.21
C PRO A 33 -14.30 0.99 -2.64
N ILE A 34 -14.28 0.83 -1.33
CA ILE A 34 -13.34 -0.06 -0.64
C ILE A 34 -13.69 -1.53 -0.82
N SER A 35 -14.96 -1.84 -0.91
CA SER A 35 -15.41 -3.22 -1.03
C SER A 35 -16.56 -3.33 -2.03
N GLN A 36 -16.34 -4.12 -3.07
CA GLN A 36 -17.40 -4.44 -4.02
C GLN A 36 -18.53 -5.25 -3.35
N GLU A 37 -18.22 -6.09 -2.38
CA GLU A 37 -19.21 -6.87 -1.64
C GLU A 37 -20.12 -5.96 -0.82
N ARG A 38 -19.55 -4.95 -0.15
CA ARG A 38 -20.31 -3.96 0.61
C ARG A 38 -21.16 -3.10 -0.31
N LEU A 39 -20.59 -2.68 -1.44
CA LEU A 39 -21.30 -1.93 -2.47
C LEU A 39 -22.50 -2.72 -3.01
N MET A 40 -22.30 -4.00 -3.30
CA MET A 40 -23.34 -4.88 -3.80
C MET A 40 -24.44 -5.10 -2.74
N ARG A 41 -24.07 -5.31 -1.48
CA ARG A 41 -24.99 -5.45 -0.36
C ARG A 41 -25.85 -4.19 -0.20
N ASP A 42 -25.22 -3.03 -0.16
CA ASP A 42 -25.92 -1.74 -0.04
C ASP A 42 -26.86 -1.50 -1.22
N TYR A 43 -26.46 -1.90 -2.44
CA TYR A 43 -27.32 -1.84 -3.61
C TYR A 43 -28.53 -2.77 -3.51
N LEU A 44 -28.33 -4.00 -3.02
CA LEU A 44 -29.42 -4.97 -2.83
C LEU A 44 -30.41 -4.51 -1.75
N GLU A 45 -29.94 -3.83 -0.71
CA GLU A 45 -30.77 -3.32 0.39
C GLU A 45 -31.51 -2.03 0.01
N THR A 46 -30.88 -1.14 -0.73
CA THR A 46 -31.43 0.21 -0.99
C THR A 46 -31.96 0.41 -2.41
N GLY A 47 -31.64 -0.51 -3.33
CA GLY A 47 -31.99 -0.40 -4.75
C GLY A 47 -31.31 0.76 -5.48
N SER A 48 -30.37 1.45 -4.83
CA SER A 48 -29.73 2.65 -5.38
C SER A 48 -28.21 2.64 -5.24
N MET A 49 -27.53 2.89 -6.35
CA MET A 49 -26.09 3.14 -6.38
C MET A 49 -25.71 4.51 -5.79
N LYS A 50 -26.67 5.36 -5.48
CA LYS A 50 -26.43 6.74 -5.01
C LYS A 50 -26.34 6.86 -3.49
N SER A 51 -26.88 5.91 -2.73
CA SER A 51 -26.79 5.90 -1.26
C SER A 51 -25.56 5.12 -0.79
N LEU A 52 -24.39 5.51 -1.30
CA LEU A 52 -23.17 4.83 -0.95
C LEU A 52 -22.72 5.19 0.47
N ASN A 53 -23.17 4.41 1.44
CA ASN A 53 -22.54 4.36 2.76
C ASN A 53 -21.18 3.62 2.73
N CYS A 54 -20.72 3.25 1.54
CA CYS A 54 -19.42 2.63 1.38
C CYS A 54 -18.33 3.70 1.53
N PRO A 55 -17.43 3.58 2.52
CA PRO A 55 -16.36 4.55 2.68
C PRO A 55 -15.45 4.56 1.45
N LEU A 56 -15.12 5.76 0.98
CA LEU A 56 -14.19 5.93 -0.14
C LEU A 56 -12.75 5.78 0.35
N GLY A 57 -11.94 5.05 -0.43
CA GLY A 57 -10.54 4.82 -0.13
C GLY A 57 -9.60 5.94 -0.55
N ASN A 58 -10.08 6.86 -1.41
CA ASN A 58 -9.26 7.92 -1.99
C ASN A 58 -8.61 8.81 -0.92
N GLY A 59 -7.29 8.91 -0.97
CA GLY A 59 -6.53 9.72 -0.02
C GLY A 59 -6.40 9.11 1.37
N LYS A 60 -6.65 7.83 1.54
CA LYS A 60 -6.64 7.11 2.81
C LYS A 60 -5.83 5.83 2.77
N VAL A 61 -5.50 5.31 3.94
CA VAL A 61 -4.92 3.97 4.09
C VAL A 61 -6.06 2.97 4.08
N ILE A 62 -6.09 2.11 3.05
CA ILE A 62 -7.20 1.20 2.76
C ILE A 62 -6.97 -0.22 3.24
N GLY A 63 -5.78 -0.56 3.64
CA GLY A 63 -5.45 -1.92 4.05
C GLY A 63 -3.99 -2.09 4.44
N GLU A 64 -3.65 -3.34 4.69
CA GLU A 64 -2.31 -3.76 5.07
C GLU A 64 -1.98 -5.14 4.51
N PHE A 65 -0.72 -5.46 4.42
CA PHE A 65 -0.24 -6.81 4.11
C PHE A 65 1.08 -7.09 4.81
N ILE A 66 1.46 -8.34 4.88
CA ILE A 66 2.78 -8.75 5.32
C ILE A 66 3.64 -8.99 4.08
N CYS A 67 4.79 -8.33 4.02
CA CYS A 67 5.84 -8.66 3.07
C CYS A 67 6.73 -9.71 3.71
N ASP A 68 6.55 -10.95 3.32
CA ASP A 68 7.27 -12.10 3.87
C ASP A 68 8.53 -12.45 3.04
N ARG A 69 8.63 -11.92 1.84
CA ARG A 69 9.78 -12.09 0.96
C ARG A 69 9.97 -10.91 0.02
N VAL A 70 11.22 -10.56 -0.24
CA VAL A 70 11.61 -9.57 -1.24
C VAL A 70 12.46 -10.25 -2.30
N TYR A 71 12.03 -10.18 -3.56
CA TYR A 71 12.74 -10.70 -4.73
C TYR A 71 13.52 -9.59 -5.41
N GLU A 72 14.70 -9.90 -5.94
CA GLU A 72 15.38 -9.03 -6.91
C GLU A 72 14.79 -9.27 -8.30
N LEU A 73 14.36 -8.22 -8.98
CA LEU A 73 13.68 -8.31 -10.28
C LEU A 73 14.58 -7.98 -11.48
N ALA A 74 15.84 -7.65 -11.25
CA ALA A 74 16.77 -7.39 -12.36
C ALA A 74 18.21 -7.71 -11.96
N PRO A 75 19.04 -8.07 -12.91
CA PRO A 75 18.69 -8.40 -14.27
C PRO A 75 18.42 -9.85 -14.53
N LEU A 76 18.15 -10.74 -13.62
CA LEU A 76 17.81 -12.05 -14.15
C LEU A 76 17.41 -13.17 -13.20
N ASN A 77 17.72 -13.25 -11.93
CA ASN A 77 17.76 -14.64 -11.44
C ASN A 77 17.17 -14.94 -10.06
N HIS A 78 16.49 -13.99 -9.42
CA HIS A 78 15.95 -14.24 -8.08
C HIS A 78 14.44 -14.04 -7.98
N ALA A 79 13.78 -13.69 -9.07
CA ALA A 79 12.34 -13.63 -9.15
C ALA A 79 11.76 -15.02 -9.46
N PRO A 80 10.54 -15.36 -8.99
CA PRO A 80 9.87 -16.56 -9.42
C PRO A 80 9.55 -16.50 -10.92
N ASP A 81 9.47 -17.67 -11.59
CA ASP A 81 9.21 -17.78 -13.03
C ASP A 81 7.88 -17.12 -13.45
N ASP A 82 6.92 -17.06 -12.55
CA ASP A 82 5.60 -16.46 -12.73
C ASP A 82 5.48 -15.03 -12.18
N ALA A 83 6.61 -14.31 -12.02
CA ALA A 83 6.64 -12.97 -11.45
C ALA A 83 5.73 -11.98 -12.18
N GLU A 84 5.60 -12.08 -13.50
CA GLU A 84 4.72 -11.24 -14.31
C GLU A 84 3.24 -11.44 -13.92
N GLN A 85 2.82 -12.69 -13.76
CA GLN A 85 1.45 -13.02 -13.34
C GLN A 85 1.19 -12.52 -11.91
N GLN A 86 2.15 -12.73 -11.02
CA GLN A 86 2.05 -12.28 -9.63
C GLN A 86 2.05 -10.76 -9.49
N ALA A 87 2.78 -10.04 -10.33
CA ALA A 87 2.80 -8.59 -10.38
C ALA A 87 1.60 -7.99 -11.13
N CYS A 88 0.89 -8.79 -11.92
CA CYS A 88 -0.13 -8.33 -12.86
C CYS A 88 0.42 -7.29 -13.86
N LEU A 89 1.67 -7.48 -14.28
CA LEU A 89 2.41 -6.61 -15.21
C LEU A 89 3.18 -7.46 -16.20
N THR A 90 3.36 -6.95 -17.40
CA THR A 90 4.26 -7.59 -18.37
C THR A 90 5.73 -7.30 -18.03
N GLN A 91 6.64 -8.11 -18.54
CA GLN A 91 8.06 -7.89 -18.37
C GLN A 91 8.50 -6.51 -18.91
N GLU A 92 7.92 -6.06 -20.00
CA GLU A 92 8.18 -4.74 -20.56
C GLU A 92 7.72 -3.60 -19.63
N GLU A 93 6.56 -3.74 -19.01
CA GLU A 93 6.04 -2.78 -18.05
C GLU A 93 6.91 -2.70 -16.81
N ILE A 94 7.35 -3.86 -16.30
CA ILE A 94 8.29 -3.96 -15.17
C ILE A 94 9.61 -3.27 -15.53
N ALA A 95 10.20 -3.61 -16.67
CA ALA A 95 11.46 -3.02 -17.15
C ALA A 95 11.35 -1.52 -17.36
N ARG A 96 10.25 -1.07 -17.96
CA ARG A 96 9.98 0.37 -18.18
C ARG A 96 9.86 1.15 -16.88
N TYR A 97 9.20 0.55 -15.89
CA TYR A 97 9.04 1.17 -14.56
C TYR A 97 10.36 1.21 -13.79
N LEU A 98 11.08 0.09 -13.75
CA LEU A 98 12.30 -0.03 -12.95
C LEU A 98 13.48 0.74 -13.55
N LYS A 99 13.63 0.70 -14.87
CA LYS A 99 14.80 1.29 -15.60
C LYS A 99 16.16 0.76 -15.09
N GLY A 100 16.19 -0.47 -14.58
CA GLY A 100 17.36 -1.08 -13.99
C GLY A 100 16.99 -2.08 -12.89
N ILE A 101 17.75 -2.08 -11.81
CA ILE A 101 17.52 -2.97 -10.67
C ILE A 101 16.25 -2.54 -9.92
N GLY A 102 15.47 -3.52 -9.50
CA GLY A 102 14.28 -3.32 -8.68
C GLY A 102 13.94 -4.54 -7.85
N TYR A 103 12.83 -4.46 -7.16
CA TYR A 103 12.42 -5.44 -6.17
C TYR A 103 10.94 -5.78 -6.29
N GLY A 104 10.63 -7.05 -6.07
CA GLY A 104 9.27 -7.56 -5.91
C GLY A 104 9.01 -7.85 -4.44
N TRP A 105 8.08 -7.12 -3.84
CA TRP A 105 7.66 -7.37 -2.46
C TRP A 105 6.49 -8.34 -2.49
N HIS A 106 6.69 -9.54 -1.95
CA HIS A 106 5.63 -10.54 -1.91
C HIS A 106 4.54 -10.14 -0.92
N ILE A 107 3.29 -10.22 -1.37
CA ILE A 107 2.10 -9.83 -0.61
C ILE A 107 1.50 -11.08 0.02
N SER A 108 1.58 -11.19 1.33
CA SER A 108 0.89 -12.21 2.11
C SER A 108 -0.04 -11.56 3.14
N ASN A 109 -1.02 -12.31 3.62
CA ASN A 109 -1.98 -11.85 4.62
C ASN A 109 -2.62 -10.48 4.31
N LEU A 110 -2.98 -10.26 3.04
CA LEU A 110 -3.64 -9.04 2.60
C LEU A 110 -4.97 -8.85 3.33
N ARG A 111 -5.11 -7.72 3.98
CA ARG A 111 -6.33 -7.29 4.66
C ARG A 111 -6.73 -5.92 4.16
N ILE A 112 -7.90 -5.81 3.56
CA ILE A 112 -8.53 -4.53 3.23
C ILE A 112 -9.44 -4.12 4.38
N TYR A 113 -9.35 -2.88 4.82
CA TYR A 113 -10.12 -2.38 5.95
C TYR A 113 -11.58 -2.12 5.55
N ASP A 114 -12.52 -2.45 6.42
CA ASP A 114 -13.93 -2.08 6.25
C ASP A 114 -14.12 -0.55 6.33
N THR A 115 -13.31 0.09 7.16
CA THR A 115 -13.25 1.55 7.29
C THR A 115 -11.82 2.02 7.03
N PRO A 116 -11.58 2.84 5.99
CA PRO A 116 -10.28 3.40 5.72
C PRO A 116 -9.78 4.26 6.86
N ARG A 117 -8.47 4.26 7.02
CA ARG A 117 -7.80 5.05 8.05
C ARG A 117 -7.23 6.33 7.45
N GLU A 118 -7.27 7.40 8.20
CA GLU A 118 -6.65 8.66 7.82
C GLU A 118 -5.12 8.55 7.83
N LEU A 119 -4.46 9.17 6.87
CA LEU A 119 -3.00 9.14 6.80
C LEU A 119 -2.33 9.68 8.08
N ARG A 120 -2.95 10.66 8.72
CA ARG A 120 -2.48 11.28 9.97
C ARG A 120 -2.54 10.39 11.22
N GLU A 121 -3.16 9.21 11.13
CA GLU A 121 -3.12 8.20 12.20
C GLU A 121 -1.78 7.44 12.22
N PHE A 122 -0.95 7.67 11.20
CA PHE A 122 0.39 7.09 11.09
C PHE A 122 1.43 8.17 11.34
N TYR A 123 2.50 7.81 12.03
CA TYR A 123 3.56 8.72 12.39
C TYR A 123 4.83 8.40 11.61
N ALA A 124 5.53 9.44 11.20
CA ALA A 124 6.83 9.27 10.57
C ALA A 124 7.82 8.74 11.60
N VAL A 125 8.57 7.70 11.23
CA VAL A 125 9.70 7.22 12.05
C VAL A 125 10.74 8.34 12.12
N PRO A 126 11.10 8.81 13.34
CA PRO A 126 12.05 9.90 13.48
C PRO A 126 13.45 9.48 13.01
N ASN A 127 14.17 10.41 12.42
CA ASN A 127 15.56 10.20 12.09
C ASN A 127 16.45 10.31 13.34
N GLU A 128 17.74 9.96 13.22
CA GLU A 128 18.69 9.95 14.33
C GLU A 128 18.78 11.29 15.07
N VAL A 129 18.70 12.40 14.34
CA VAL A 129 18.74 13.74 14.90
C VAL A 129 17.49 14.06 15.70
N GLU A 130 16.32 13.70 15.15
CA GLU A 130 15.04 13.88 15.83
C GLU A 130 14.95 13.02 17.10
N VAL A 131 15.50 11.80 17.07
CA VAL A 131 15.62 10.93 18.25
C VAL A 131 16.53 11.58 19.31
N ALA A 132 17.71 12.06 18.90
CA ALA A 132 18.67 12.73 19.80
C ALA A 132 18.07 13.99 20.44
N LEU A 133 17.24 14.71 19.71
CA LEU A 133 16.56 15.93 20.20
C LEU A 133 15.26 15.63 20.96
N LYS A 134 14.90 14.35 21.15
CA LYS A 134 13.63 13.93 21.77
C LYS A 134 12.41 14.61 21.12
N ALA A 135 12.46 14.78 19.80
CA ALA A 135 11.38 15.39 19.05
C ALA A 135 10.10 14.53 19.15
N LYS A 136 8.95 15.21 19.27
CA LYS A 136 7.66 14.49 19.26
C LYS A 136 7.41 13.84 17.91
N PRO A 137 6.86 12.61 17.87
CA PRO A 137 6.45 11.98 16.62
C PRO A 137 5.53 12.90 15.82
N LYS A 138 5.76 12.98 14.51
CA LYS A 138 4.98 13.83 13.62
C LYS A 138 4.02 12.97 12.79
N PRO A 139 2.72 13.28 12.77
CA PRO A 139 1.78 12.57 11.92
C PRO A 139 2.13 12.75 10.44
N VAL A 140 1.89 11.72 9.65
CA VAL A 140 2.08 11.76 8.21
C VAL A 140 0.93 12.55 7.58
N THR A 141 1.23 13.72 7.04
CA THR A 141 0.23 14.60 6.42
C THR A 141 0.20 14.51 4.88
N ARG A 142 1.26 13.98 4.28
CA ARG A 142 1.39 13.77 2.84
C ARG A 142 1.93 12.39 2.54
N PRO A 143 1.37 11.69 1.55
CA PRO A 143 1.89 10.40 1.15
C PRO A 143 3.28 10.57 0.54
N PRO A 144 4.15 9.56 0.68
CA PRO A 144 5.42 9.54 -0.03
C PRO A 144 5.21 9.30 -1.52
N GLN A 145 6.19 9.60 -2.34
CA GLN A 145 6.14 9.27 -3.77
C GLN A 145 6.17 7.76 -4.05
N SER A 146 6.78 6.99 -3.16
CA SER A 146 6.85 5.53 -3.28
C SER A 146 6.46 4.86 -1.97
N TRP A 147 7.33 4.87 -0.96
CA TRP A 147 7.08 4.30 0.36
C TRP A 147 7.91 5.03 1.42
N ARG A 148 7.54 4.86 2.68
CA ARG A 148 8.29 5.37 3.83
C ARG A 148 8.03 4.52 5.07
N TYR A 149 8.91 4.60 6.04
CA TYR A 149 8.70 4.01 7.35
C TYR A 149 7.65 4.81 8.14
N VAL A 150 6.74 4.09 8.77
CA VAL A 150 5.72 4.67 9.64
C VAL A 150 5.51 3.80 10.87
N GLU A 151 5.03 4.44 11.93
CA GLU A 151 4.53 3.79 13.14
C GLU A 151 3.03 4.07 13.26
N GLU A 152 2.28 3.11 13.76
CA GLU A 152 0.87 3.36 14.12
C GLU A 152 0.81 4.26 15.35
N GLY A 153 -0.03 5.27 15.29
CA GLY A 153 -0.37 6.04 16.49
C GLY A 153 -1.13 5.16 17.49
N GLU A 154 -0.87 5.33 18.76
CA GLU A 154 -1.69 4.71 19.80
C GLU A 154 -3.15 5.14 19.60
N LYS A 155 -4.03 4.15 19.54
CA LYS A 155 -5.47 4.45 19.55
C LYS A 155 -5.80 4.99 20.94
N VAL A 156 -5.97 6.28 20.98
CA VAL A 156 -6.53 6.94 22.16
C VAL A 156 -8.00 6.61 22.28
#